data_db213a0cbc2ee40a6cf45a31c118987e
#
_entry.id   db213a0cbc2ee40a6cf45a31c118987e
#
_cell.length_a   1.000
_cell.length_b   1.000
_cell.length_c   1.000
_cell.angle_alpha   90.00
_cell.angle_beta   90.00
_cell.angle_gamma   90.00
#
_symmetry.space_group_name_H-M   'P 1'
#
loop_
_entity.id
_entity.type
_entity.pdbx_description
1 polymer ?
#
loop_
_entity_poly.entity_id
_entity_poly.type
_entity_poly.pdbx_seq_one_letter_code
_entity_poly.pdbx_strand_id
1 'polypeptide(L)'
;MVSTPVLLSWSGGKDAAWALHALQQRDDIQVVALLSTLTEGYQRSSMQGVRREVLLAQAHAARLPLLEAWIPQACDNAIYLQRMSTALAEAQTRWPGLAHIAFGDLLLEDIRQWRQQQYSAQGWQTLFPLFGRDTRTLARQMIAAGLRAQLCCVDSQLLDASFAGKSFDAALLDALPAGIDACGENGEFHTCVSAGPMFREALELQQGDTVLRESRYAYTDFHPAQP
;
A
#
# COMPACT_ATOMS: atom_id res chain seq x y z
N MET A 1 -7.90 28.66 1.14
CA MET A 1 -6.82 28.25 2.07
C MET A 1 -5.81 27.46 1.26
N VAL A 2 -4.50 27.62 1.51
CA VAL A 2 -3.47 26.82 0.82
C VAL A 2 -3.48 25.44 1.48
N SER A 3 -3.76 24.38 0.70
CA SER A 3 -3.73 22.99 1.21
C SER A 3 -2.29 22.56 1.48
N THR A 4 -2.12 21.75 2.52
CA THR A 4 -0.82 21.18 2.90
C THR A 4 -0.43 20.06 1.92
N PRO A 5 0.72 20.15 1.24
CA PRO A 5 1.17 19.09 0.35
C PRO A 5 1.62 17.86 1.15
N VAL A 6 1.20 16.68 0.71
CA VAL A 6 1.48 15.39 1.36
C VAL A 6 1.98 14.38 0.34
N LEU A 7 3.06 13.66 0.66
CA LEU A 7 3.51 12.46 -0.03
C LEU A 7 2.80 11.25 0.59
N LEU A 8 2.30 10.32 -0.21
CA LEU A 8 1.67 9.11 0.32
C LEU A 8 2.55 7.88 0.05
N SER A 9 2.92 7.17 1.11
CA SER A 9 3.55 5.85 0.97
C SER A 9 2.58 4.87 0.31
N TRP A 10 2.98 4.34 -0.86
CA TRP A 10 2.12 3.57 -1.74
C TRP A 10 2.61 2.14 -1.92
N SER A 11 1.88 1.19 -1.38
CA SER A 11 2.17 -0.23 -1.50
C SER A 11 1.43 -0.92 -2.65
N GLY A 12 0.42 -0.25 -3.23
CA GLY A 12 -0.52 -0.84 -4.18
C GLY A 12 -1.65 -1.64 -3.54
N GLY A 13 -1.66 -1.76 -2.21
CA GLY A 13 -2.66 -2.47 -1.42
C GLY A 13 -3.82 -1.58 -0.94
N LYS A 14 -4.85 -2.25 -0.38
CA LYS A 14 -6.10 -1.63 0.04
C LYS A 14 -5.94 -0.50 1.06
N ASP A 15 -4.99 -0.64 2.01
CA ASP A 15 -4.84 0.33 3.12
C ASP A 15 -4.22 1.63 2.61
N ALA A 16 -3.18 1.54 1.76
CA ALA A 16 -2.61 2.71 1.08
C ALA A 16 -3.65 3.38 0.17
N ALA A 17 -4.43 2.58 -0.56
CA ALA A 17 -5.50 3.09 -1.43
C ALA A 17 -6.61 3.78 -0.62
N TRP A 18 -7.01 3.19 0.52
CA TRP A 18 -8.01 3.80 1.39
C TRP A 18 -7.48 5.04 2.13
N ALA A 19 -6.19 5.06 2.48
CA ALA A 19 -5.54 6.25 3.00
C ALA A 19 -5.58 7.40 1.98
N LEU A 20 -5.34 7.12 0.68
CA LEU A 20 -5.49 8.11 -0.37
C LEU A 20 -6.92 8.66 -0.42
N HIS A 21 -7.93 7.77 -0.41
CA HIS A 21 -9.33 8.19 -0.39
C HIS A 21 -9.64 9.08 0.82
N ALA A 22 -9.20 8.69 2.03
CA ALA A 22 -9.43 9.46 3.25
C ALA A 22 -8.78 10.86 3.19
N LEU A 23 -7.57 10.95 2.63
CA LEU A 23 -6.87 12.23 2.44
C LEU A 23 -7.54 13.12 1.39
N GLN A 24 -8.08 12.53 0.31
CA GLN A 24 -8.82 13.25 -0.74
C GLN A 24 -10.14 13.87 -0.24
N GLN A 25 -10.68 13.41 0.89
CA GLN A 25 -11.88 14.00 1.51
C GLN A 25 -11.57 15.21 2.40
N ARG A 26 -10.31 15.60 2.51
CA ARG A 26 -9.85 16.73 3.35
C ARG A 26 -9.51 17.93 2.50
N ASP A 27 -10.14 19.06 2.79
CA ASP A 27 -9.90 20.34 2.08
C ASP A 27 -8.55 21.00 2.45
N ASP A 28 -7.99 20.64 3.61
CA ASP A 28 -6.73 21.19 4.12
C ASP A 28 -5.49 20.42 3.65
N ILE A 29 -5.68 19.30 2.92
CA ILE A 29 -4.60 18.42 2.43
C ILE A 29 -4.66 18.25 0.92
N GLN A 30 -3.48 18.20 0.30
CA GLN A 30 -3.31 17.80 -1.09
C GLN A 30 -2.26 16.71 -1.20
N VAL A 31 -2.65 15.49 -1.57
CA VAL A 31 -1.68 14.46 -1.94
C VAL A 31 -1.07 14.86 -3.28
N VAL A 32 0.26 15.07 -3.30
CA VAL A 32 0.99 15.56 -4.48
C VAL A 32 1.68 14.44 -5.26
N ALA A 33 2.01 13.34 -4.59
CA ALA A 33 2.66 12.18 -5.20
C ALA A 33 2.45 10.91 -4.36
N LEU A 34 2.67 9.77 -4.99
CA LEU A 34 2.79 8.46 -4.38
C LEU A 34 4.27 8.07 -4.30
N LEU A 35 4.68 7.36 -3.25
CA LEU A 35 6.05 6.86 -3.08
C LEU A 35 6.02 5.35 -2.81
N SER A 36 6.59 4.56 -3.71
CA SER A 36 6.69 3.10 -3.56
C SER A 36 8.14 2.67 -3.38
N THR A 37 8.34 1.71 -2.47
CA THR A 37 9.60 0.96 -2.38
C THR A 37 9.55 -0.25 -3.30
N LEU A 38 10.56 -0.38 -4.17
CA LEU A 38 10.69 -1.45 -5.14
C LEU A 38 11.97 -2.24 -4.87
N THR A 39 11.90 -3.57 -4.97
CA THR A 39 13.10 -4.41 -4.82
C THR A 39 13.85 -4.50 -6.14
N GLU A 40 15.14 -4.14 -6.10
CA GLU A 40 16.06 -4.26 -7.23
C GLU A 40 16.07 -5.71 -7.76
N GLY A 41 16.01 -5.86 -9.09
CA GLY A 41 15.97 -7.16 -9.77
C GLY A 41 14.60 -7.81 -9.88
N TYR A 42 13.63 -7.50 -9.00
CA TYR A 42 12.30 -8.10 -9.07
C TYR A 42 11.25 -7.23 -9.76
N GLN A 43 11.47 -5.93 -9.86
CA GLN A 43 10.50 -4.98 -10.42
C GLN A 43 9.13 -5.06 -9.73
N ARG A 44 9.14 -5.20 -8.39
CA ARG A 44 7.95 -5.38 -7.55
C ARG A 44 8.06 -4.57 -6.25
N SER A 45 6.90 -4.19 -5.70
CA SER A 45 6.86 -3.62 -4.34
C SER A 45 7.43 -4.60 -3.32
N SER A 46 8.17 -4.07 -2.33
CA SER A 46 9.05 -4.86 -1.46
C SER A 46 8.32 -5.84 -0.56
N MET A 47 7.10 -5.54 -0.12
CA MET A 47 6.34 -6.41 0.80
C MET A 47 5.21 -7.15 0.08
N GLN A 48 4.40 -6.44 -0.67
CA GLN A 48 3.20 -6.99 -1.29
C GLN A 48 3.49 -7.78 -2.56
N GLY A 49 4.67 -7.58 -3.16
CA GLY A 49 5.02 -8.23 -4.41
C GLY A 49 4.26 -7.72 -5.64
N VAL A 50 3.53 -6.60 -5.51
CA VAL A 50 2.81 -5.97 -6.62
C VAL A 50 3.79 -5.51 -7.70
N ARG A 51 3.52 -5.83 -8.95
CA ARG A 51 4.37 -5.45 -10.09
C ARG A 51 4.48 -3.94 -10.23
N ARG A 52 5.65 -3.46 -10.63
CA ARG A 52 5.90 -2.04 -10.94
C ARG A 52 4.91 -1.49 -11.96
N GLU A 53 4.60 -2.25 -13.01
CA GLU A 53 3.63 -1.85 -14.04
C GLU A 53 2.22 -1.64 -13.48
N VAL A 54 1.80 -2.44 -12.49
CA VAL A 54 0.53 -2.25 -11.79
C VAL A 54 0.58 -1.00 -10.92
N LEU A 55 1.67 -0.75 -10.18
CA LEU A 55 1.82 0.47 -9.38
C LEU A 55 1.78 1.73 -10.26
N LEU A 56 2.39 1.69 -11.44
CA LEU A 56 2.32 2.79 -12.41
C LEU A 56 0.89 2.99 -12.94
N ALA A 57 0.18 1.90 -13.26
CA ALA A 57 -1.22 1.98 -13.70
C ALA A 57 -2.13 2.53 -12.58
N GLN A 58 -1.92 2.11 -11.32
CA GLN A 58 -2.65 2.65 -10.16
C GLN A 58 -2.37 4.16 -9.98
N ALA A 59 -1.12 4.59 -10.09
CA ALA A 59 -0.74 5.99 -10.00
C ALA A 59 -1.40 6.82 -11.12
N HIS A 60 -1.44 6.29 -12.34
CA HIS A 60 -2.15 6.91 -13.47
C HIS A 60 -3.65 7.04 -13.19
N ALA A 61 -4.30 5.97 -12.72
CA ALA A 61 -5.73 5.98 -12.36
C ALA A 61 -6.04 6.96 -11.22
N ALA A 62 -5.11 7.13 -10.27
CA ALA A 62 -5.19 8.12 -9.20
C ALA A 62 -4.86 9.56 -9.68
N ARG A 63 -4.31 9.72 -10.89
CA ARG A 63 -3.74 10.99 -11.43
C ARG A 63 -2.68 11.61 -10.54
N LEU A 64 -1.84 10.77 -9.98
CA LEU A 64 -0.73 11.18 -9.16
C LEU A 64 0.58 10.64 -9.74
N PRO A 65 1.66 11.42 -9.71
CA PRO A 65 2.97 10.88 -10.07
C PRO A 65 3.42 9.84 -9.04
N LEU A 66 4.14 8.82 -9.52
CA LEU A 66 4.78 7.80 -8.69
C LEU A 66 6.27 8.10 -8.59
N LEU A 67 6.76 8.24 -7.36
CA LEU A 67 8.18 8.19 -7.02
C LEU A 67 8.56 6.76 -6.65
N GLU A 68 9.74 6.34 -7.05
CA GLU A 68 10.23 4.99 -6.83
C GLU A 68 11.50 5.02 -5.97
N ALA A 69 11.47 4.40 -4.80
CA ALA A 69 12.64 4.16 -3.98
C ALA A 69 13.10 2.70 -4.20
N TRP A 70 14.21 2.53 -4.90
CA TRP A 70 14.77 1.21 -5.18
C TRP A 70 15.65 0.74 -4.04
N ILE A 71 15.33 -0.44 -3.49
CA ILE A 71 16.06 -1.08 -2.40
C ILE A 71 16.63 -2.43 -2.84
N PRO A 72 17.86 -2.80 -2.43
CA PRO A 72 18.43 -4.09 -2.75
C PRO A 72 17.64 -5.23 -2.09
N GLN A 73 17.83 -6.44 -2.62
CA GLN A 73 17.35 -7.66 -1.95
C GLN A 73 18.06 -7.80 -0.58
N ALA A 74 17.36 -8.34 0.41
CA ALA A 74 17.87 -8.47 1.78
C ALA A 74 18.38 -7.13 2.37
N CYS A 75 17.63 -6.06 2.10
CA CYS A 75 17.93 -4.71 2.58
C CYS A 75 17.81 -4.62 4.10
N ASP A 76 18.87 -4.17 4.76
CA ASP A 76 18.82 -3.80 6.17
C ASP A 76 18.19 -2.41 6.38
N ASN A 77 17.88 -2.08 7.64
CA ASN A 77 17.24 -0.82 7.98
C ASN A 77 18.08 0.42 7.60
N ALA A 78 19.42 0.33 7.65
CA ALA A 78 20.29 1.45 7.33
C ALA A 78 20.25 1.77 5.84
N ILE A 79 20.34 0.76 4.99
CA ILE A 79 20.22 0.89 3.53
C ILE A 79 18.80 1.35 3.16
N TYR A 80 17.79 0.77 3.78
CA TYR A 80 16.38 1.20 3.56
C TYR A 80 16.23 2.71 3.84
N LEU A 81 16.66 3.17 5.02
CA LEU A 81 16.55 4.58 5.41
C LEU A 81 17.35 5.50 4.48
N GLN A 82 18.53 5.09 4.03
CA GLN A 82 19.33 5.84 3.07
C GLN A 82 18.59 6.01 1.72
N ARG A 83 18.03 4.92 1.18
CA ARG A 83 17.27 4.96 -0.08
C ARG A 83 16.00 5.80 0.04
N MET A 84 15.30 5.67 1.16
CA MET A 84 14.14 6.50 1.45
C MET A 84 14.51 7.98 1.56
N SER A 85 15.59 8.32 2.27
CA SER A 85 16.09 9.71 2.38
C SER A 85 16.39 10.33 1.02
N THR A 86 16.98 9.57 0.10
CA THR A 86 17.22 10.00 -1.28
C THR A 86 15.92 10.32 -2.02
N ALA A 87 14.94 9.42 -1.94
CA ALA A 87 13.63 9.60 -2.57
C ALA A 87 12.85 10.80 -1.97
N LEU A 88 12.96 11.00 -0.66
CA LEU A 88 12.35 12.13 0.03
C LEU A 88 12.99 13.47 -0.37
N ALA A 89 14.32 13.54 -0.52
CA ALA A 89 15.02 14.73 -1.01
C ALA A 89 14.62 15.05 -2.46
N GLU A 90 14.46 14.04 -3.32
CA GLU A 90 13.94 14.20 -4.68
C GLU A 90 12.51 14.77 -4.64
N ALA A 91 11.64 14.24 -3.76
CA ALA A 91 10.29 14.73 -3.59
C ALA A 91 10.28 16.22 -3.19
N GLN A 92 11.10 16.64 -2.23
CA GLN A 92 11.19 18.04 -1.82
C GLN A 92 11.70 18.96 -2.92
N THR A 93 12.57 18.46 -3.79
CA THR A 93 13.06 19.22 -4.95
C THR A 93 11.92 19.43 -5.97
N ARG A 94 11.07 18.42 -6.19
CA ARG A 94 9.93 18.51 -7.13
C ARG A 94 8.76 19.33 -6.57
N TRP A 95 8.53 19.25 -5.26
CA TRP A 95 7.44 19.97 -4.57
C TRP A 95 8.00 20.79 -3.41
N PRO A 96 8.43 22.05 -3.66
CA PRO A 96 8.92 22.93 -2.61
C PRO A 96 7.89 23.12 -1.49
N GLY A 97 8.34 22.97 -0.24
CA GLY A 97 7.48 23.01 0.95
C GLY A 97 6.84 21.67 1.35
N LEU A 98 7.10 20.60 0.59
CA LEU A 98 6.67 19.24 0.98
C LEU A 98 7.46 18.78 2.21
N ALA A 99 6.74 18.57 3.31
CA ALA A 99 7.29 18.14 4.59
C ALA A 99 6.39 17.11 5.31
N HIS A 100 5.36 16.59 4.62
CA HIS A 100 4.43 15.63 5.18
C HIS A 100 4.43 14.34 4.37
N ILE A 101 4.44 13.21 5.07
CA ILE A 101 4.26 11.88 4.48
C ILE A 101 3.17 11.12 5.21
N ALA A 102 2.27 10.48 4.46
CA ALA A 102 1.18 9.69 4.99
C ALA A 102 1.43 8.19 4.79
N PHE A 103 0.90 7.39 5.69
CA PHE A 103 0.97 5.93 5.70
C PHE A 103 -0.42 5.33 5.92
N GLY A 104 -0.66 4.16 5.34
CA GLY A 104 -1.90 3.41 5.48
C GLY A 104 -1.94 2.46 6.69
N ASP A 105 -1.04 2.61 7.67
CA ASP A 105 -0.98 1.75 8.85
C ASP A 105 -2.27 1.89 9.70
N LEU A 106 -2.80 0.76 10.23
CA LEU A 106 -4.09 0.74 10.92
C LEU A 106 -3.96 0.58 12.43
N LEU A 107 -3.16 -0.39 12.92
CA LEU A 107 -3.16 -0.78 14.34
C LEU A 107 -1.77 -0.90 14.98
N LEU A 108 -0.71 -1.15 14.21
CA LEU A 108 0.61 -1.48 14.76
C LEU A 108 1.30 -0.24 15.31
N GLU A 109 1.18 -0.05 16.64
CA GLU A 109 1.69 1.14 17.34
C GLU A 109 3.23 1.24 17.30
N ASP A 110 3.94 0.12 17.37
CA ASP A 110 5.39 0.04 17.25
C ASP A 110 5.88 0.51 15.88
N ILE A 111 5.19 0.10 14.81
CA ILE A 111 5.49 0.56 13.44
C ILE A 111 5.20 2.06 13.31
N ARG A 112 4.08 2.54 13.84
CA ARG A 112 3.74 3.97 13.83
C ARG A 112 4.81 4.80 14.52
N GLN A 113 5.21 4.41 15.74
CA GLN A 113 6.23 5.10 16.52
C GLN A 113 7.59 5.08 15.82
N TRP A 114 7.98 3.93 15.26
CA TRP A 114 9.21 3.81 14.48
C TRP A 114 9.21 4.78 13.29
N ARG A 115 8.11 4.83 12.51
CA ARG A 115 7.98 5.77 11.39
C ARG A 115 8.06 7.22 11.88
N GLN A 116 7.31 7.58 12.91
CA GLN A 116 7.35 8.93 13.48
C GLN A 116 8.77 9.34 13.87
N GLN A 117 9.51 8.46 14.54
CA GLN A 117 10.87 8.73 14.94
C GLN A 117 11.82 8.89 13.75
N GLN A 118 11.77 7.97 12.78
CA GLN A 118 12.70 7.98 11.63
C GLN A 118 12.45 9.17 10.70
N TYR A 119 11.20 9.52 10.47
CA TYR A 119 10.85 10.61 9.55
C TYR A 119 10.98 11.99 10.22
N SER A 120 10.64 12.12 11.52
CA SER A 120 10.84 13.39 12.24
C SER A 120 12.31 13.77 12.36
N ALA A 121 13.21 12.79 12.51
CA ALA A 121 14.66 13.02 12.49
C ALA A 121 15.17 13.62 11.17
N GLN A 122 14.41 13.50 10.10
CA GLN A 122 14.69 14.05 8.77
C GLN A 122 13.85 15.31 8.45
N GLY A 123 13.14 15.86 9.45
CA GLY A 123 12.31 17.05 9.28
C GLY A 123 10.93 16.79 8.65
N TRP A 124 10.48 15.53 8.55
CA TRP A 124 9.17 15.18 8.02
C TRP A 124 8.15 14.98 9.12
N GLN A 125 6.91 15.40 8.85
CA GLN A 125 5.74 15.09 9.67
C GLN A 125 5.01 13.89 9.07
N THR A 126 4.62 12.94 9.94
CA THR A 126 3.93 11.71 9.51
C THR A 126 2.43 11.83 9.77
N LEU A 127 1.63 11.34 8.83
CA LEU A 127 0.17 11.26 8.92
C LEU A 127 -0.28 9.80 8.83
N PHE A 128 -1.26 9.44 9.66
CA PHE A 128 -1.84 8.09 9.69
C PHE A 128 -3.36 8.19 9.65
N PRO A 129 -3.94 8.45 8.46
CA PRO A 129 -5.36 8.80 8.33
C PRO A 129 -6.33 7.69 8.74
N LEU A 130 -5.85 6.45 8.84
CA LEU A 130 -6.66 5.28 9.16
C LEU A 130 -6.38 4.69 10.54
N PHE A 131 -5.39 5.21 11.26
CA PHE A 131 -4.91 4.60 12.49
C PHE A 131 -5.98 4.56 13.59
N GLY A 132 -6.07 3.42 14.29
CA GLY A 132 -7.00 3.20 15.40
C GLY A 132 -8.43 2.86 14.96
N ARG A 133 -8.67 2.66 13.66
CA ARG A 133 -9.99 2.25 13.15
C ARG A 133 -10.18 0.75 13.33
N ASP A 134 -11.39 0.32 13.69
CA ASP A 134 -11.77 -1.09 13.71
C ASP A 134 -11.66 -1.69 12.31
N THR A 135 -10.80 -2.70 12.17
CA THR A 135 -10.43 -3.28 10.86
C THR A 135 -11.59 -3.97 10.16
N ARG A 136 -12.48 -4.64 10.91
CA ARG A 136 -13.65 -5.30 10.30
C ARG A 136 -14.66 -4.29 9.77
N THR A 137 -14.91 -3.22 10.50
CA THR A 137 -15.76 -2.11 10.06
C THR A 137 -15.13 -1.41 8.85
N LEU A 138 -13.82 -1.16 8.90
CA LEU A 138 -13.07 -0.51 7.83
C LEU A 138 -13.10 -1.35 6.54
N ALA A 139 -12.85 -2.66 6.63
CA ALA A 139 -12.91 -3.58 5.50
C ALA A 139 -14.29 -3.55 4.81
N ARG A 140 -15.38 -3.59 5.61
CA ARG A 140 -16.75 -3.47 5.09
C ARG A 140 -17.02 -2.12 4.42
N GLN A 141 -16.50 -1.02 4.98
CA GLN A 141 -16.60 0.31 4.38
C GLN A 141 -15.87 0.39 3.03
N MET A 142 -14.65 -0.16 2.94
CA MET A 142 -13.89 -0.25 1.69
C MET A 142 -14.70 -0.96 0.60
N ILE A 143 -15.23 -2.15 0.92
CA ILE A 143 -16.02 -2.98 0.00
C ILE A 143 -17.30 -2.24 -0.42
N ALA A 144 -18.05 -1.69 0.54
CA ALA A 144 -19.30 -0.98 0.28
C ALA A 144 -19.11 0.27 -0.59
N ALA A 145 -17.96 0.93 -0.48
CA ALA A 145 -17.60 2.08 -1.32
C ALA A 145 -17.05 1.70 -2.70
N GLY A 146 -17.04 0.40 -3.05
CA GLY A 146 -16.62 -0.08 -4.36
C GLY A 146 -15.12 -0.28 -4.52
N LEU A 147 -14.34 -0.35 -3.41
CA LEU A 147 -12.95 -0.80 -3.51
C LEU A 147 -12.93 -2.26 -3.98
N ARG A 148 -12.16 -2.54 -5.03
CA ARG A 148 -11.89 -3.89 -5.53
C ARG A 148 -10.40 -4.19 -5.38
N ALA A 149 -10.10 -5.28 -4.74
CA ALA A 149 -8.75 -5.77 -4.54
C ALA A 149 -8.73 -7.29 -4.54
N GLN A 150 -7.57 -7.88 -4.78
CA GLN A 150 -7.34 -9.32 -4.68
C GLN A 150 -6.17 -9.56 -3.71
N LEU A 151 -6.19 -10.71 -3.02
CA LEU A 151 -5.09 -11.10 -2.17
C LEU A 151 -3.89 -11.51 -3.02
N CYS A 152 -2.85 -10.68 -3.03
CA CYS A 152 -1.64 -10.90 -3.85
C CYS A 152 -0.53 -11.64 -3.09
N CYS A 153 -0.59 -11.68 -1.76
CA CYS A 153 0.33 -12.44 -0.91
C CYS A 153 -0.42 -12.95 0.31
N VAL A 154 -0.21 -14.20 0.67
CA VAL A 154 -0.75 -14.84 1.88
C VAL A 154 0.38 -15.52 2.63
N ASP A 155 0.51 -15.26 3.93
CA ASP A 155 1.37 -16.01 4.82
C ASP A 155 0.70 -17.35 5.19
N SER A 156 1.16 -18.44 4.59
CA SER A 156 0.57 -19.76 4.76
C SER A 156 0.74 -20.36 6.18
N GLN A 157 1.53 -19.72 7.04
CA GLN A 157 1.60 -20.06 8.46
C GLN A 157 0.46 -19.47 9.28
N LEU A 158 -0.20 -18.42 8.78
CA LEU A 158 -1.29 -17.72 9.46
C LEU A 158 -2.64 -17.97 8.79
N LEU A 159 -2.68 -17.99 7.46
CA LEU A 159 -3.89 -18.16 6.66
C LEU A 159 -3.63 -19.15 5.53
N ASP A 160 -4.57 -20.08 5.28
CA ASP A 160 -4.40 -21.12 4.25
C ASP A 160 -4.05 -20.49 2.87
N ALA A 161 -3.07 -21.09 2.19
CA ALA A 161 -2.57 -20.60 0.91
C ALA A 161 -3.65 -20.49 -0.18
N SER A 162 -4.76 -21.24 -0.07
CA SER A 162 -5.89 -21.17 -1.00
C SER A 162 -6.64 -19.83 -0.98
N PHE A 163 -6.33 -18.96 -0.02
CA PHE A 163 -6.83 -17.59 -0.01
C PHE A 163 -6.09 -16.67 -0.98
N ALA A 164 -4.89 -17.03 -1.42
CA ALA A 164 -4.15 -16.26 -2.43
C ALA A 164 -4.94 -16.19 -3.75
N GLY A 165 -5.00 -15.00 -4.33
CA GLY A 165 -5.79 -14.72 -5.54
C GLY A 165 -7.28 -14.45 -5.31
N LYS A 166 -7.83 -14.71 -4.12
CA LYS A 166 -9.24 -14.40 -3.84
C LYS A 166 -9.52 -12.91 -3.83
N SER A 167 -10.74 -12.54 -4.21
CA SER A 167 -11.22 -11.17 -4.11
C SER A 167 -11.39 -10.75 -2.65
N PHE A 168 -11.02 -9.51 -2.34
CA PHE A 168 -11.28 -8.85 -1.08
C PHE A 168 -12.74 -8.33 -1.08
N ASP A 169 -13.67 -9.19 -0.66
CA ASP A 169 -15.10 -8.95 -0.69
C ASP A 169 -15.80 -9.46 0.59
N ALA A 170 -17.12 -9.31 0.67
CA ALA A 170 -17.89 -9.75 1.82
C ALA A 170 -17.77 -11.26 2.05
N ALA A 171 -17.74 -12.06 0.98
CA ALA A 171 -17.62 -13.52 1.08
C ALA A 171 -16.25 -13.92 1.66
N LEU A 172 -15.18 -13.21 1.28
CA LEU A 172 -13.87 -13.41 1.90
C LEU A 172 -13.91 -13.10 3.39
N LEU A 173 -14.48 -11.93 3.79
CA LEU A 173 -14.55 -11.53 5.20
C LEU A 173 -15.32 -12.54 6.07
N ASP A 174 -16.36 -13.15 5.50
CA ASP A 174 -17.15 -14.18 6.19
C ASP A 174 -16.43 -15.54 6.23
N ALA A 175 -15.52 -15.81 5.28
CA ALA A 175 -14.73 -17.04 5.20
C ALA A 175 -13.43 -17.00 6.00
N LEU A 176 -12.99 -15.81 6.48
CA LEU A 176 -11.77 -15.70 7.28
C LEU A 176 -11.91 -16.50 8.59
N PRO A 177 -10.92 -17.33 8.94
CA PRO A 177 -10.90 -18.04 10.21
C PRO A 177 -10.92 -17.07 11.40
N ALA A 178 -11.42 -17.57 12.54
CA ALA A 178 -11.36 -16.82 13.78
C ALA A 178 -9.91 -16.46 14.14
N GLY A 179 -9.69 -15.20 14.50
CA GLY A 179 -8.35 -14.69 14.85
C GLY A 179 -7.58 -14.07 13.70
N ILE A 180 -8.03 -14.21 12.45
CA ILE A 180 -7.45 -13.49 11.30
C ILE A 180 -8.03 -12.08 11.25
N ASP A 181 -7.13 -11.09 11.15
CA ASP A 181 -7.55 -9.70 11.02
C ASP A 181 -8.23 -9.44 9.66
N ALA A 182 -9.34 -8.71 9.68
CA ALA A 182 -10.13 -8.45 8.47
C ALA A 182 -9.39 -7.61 7.42
N CYS A 183 -8.35 -6.88 7.84
CA CYS A 183 -7.46 -6.12 6.96
C CYS A 183 -6.08 -6.78 6.76
N GLY A 184 -5.78 -7.90 7.44
CA GLY A 184 -4.48 -8.57 7.34
C GLY A 184 -3.36 -7.82 8.06
N GLU A 185 -3.67 -7.07 9.14
CA GLU A 185 -2.72 -6.20 9.84
C GLU A 185 -1.59 -6.95 10.54
N ASN A 186 -1.79 -8.22 10.91
CA ASN A 186 -0.73 -9.02 11.53
C ASN A 186 0.14 -9.74 10.49
N GLY A 187 0.05 -9.35 9.21
CA GLY A 187 0.83 -9.93 8.12
C GLY A 187 0.20 -11.18 7.49
N GLU A 188 -1.09 -11.47 7.79
CA GLU A 188 -1.77 -12.66 7.26
C GLU A 188 -1.90 -12.64 5.75
N PHE A 189 -2.16 -11.46 5.20
CA PHE A 189 -2.25 -11.28 3.74
C PHE A 189 -2.01 -9.83 3.30
N HIS A 190 -1.62 -9.67 2.05
CA HIS A 190 -1.54 -8.40 1.34
C HIS A 190 -2.42 -8.41 0.10
N THR A 191 -2.80 -7.21 -0.36
CA THR A 191 -3.73 -7.04 -1.48
C THR A 191 -3.15 -6.20 -2.61
N CYS A 192 -3.67 -6.42 -3.81
CA CYS A 192 -3.46 -5.59 -4.99
C CYS A 192 -4.79 -4.95 -5.38
N VAL A 193 -4.88 -3.62 -5.40
CA VAL A 193 -6.10 -2.88 -5.70
C VAL A 193 -6.25 -2.66 -7.19
N SER A 194 -7.46 -2.94 -7.71
CA SER A 194 -7.81 -2.70 -9.11
C SER A 194 -8.85 -1.61 -9.31
N ALA A 195 -9.64 -1.25 -8.28
CA ALA A 195 -10.63 -0.17 -8.38
C ALA A 195 -10.99 0.39 -7.01
N GLY A 196 -11.57 1.59 -6.99
CA GLY A 196 -12.10 2.23 -5.79
C GLY A 196 -12.30 3.72 -5.99
N PRO A 197 -12.88 4.40 -4.98
CA PRO A 197 -13.23 5.81 -5.08
C PRO A 197 -12.03 6.76 -5.24
N MET A 198 -10.79 6.27 -4.96
CA MET A 198 -9.55 7.02 -5.14
C MET A 198 -9.07 7.02 -6.60
N PHE A 199 -9.60 6.16 -7.44
CA PHE A 199 -9.23 6.03 -8.86
C PHE A 199 -10.32 6.64 -9.75
N ARG A 200 -9.94 7.22 -10.87
CA ARG A 200 -10.89 7.73 -11.87
C ARG A 200 -11.49 6.62 -12.73
N GLU A 201 -10.73 5.56 -12.92
CA GLU A 201 -11.10 4.39 -13.70
C GLU A 201 -10.58 3.13 -13.01
N ALA A 202 -11.26 2.03 -13.23
CA ALA A 202 -10.82 0.74 -12.77
C ALA A 202 -9.68 0.22 -13.66
N LEU A 203 -8.74 -0.48 -13.04
CA LEU A 203 -7.71 -1.21 -13.75
C LEU A 203 -8.25 -2.60 -14.12
N GLU A 204 -8.07 -2.97 -15.36
CA GLU A 204 -8.26 -4.36 -15.78
C GLU A 204 -6.97 -5.13 -15.47
N LEU A 205 -7.03 -6.00 -14.47
CA LEU A 205 -5.93 -6.85 -14.07
C LEU A 205 -6.23 -8.30 -14.43
N GLN A 206 -5.24 -8.96 -15.02
CA GLN A 206 -5.26 -10.40 -15.23
C GLN A 206 -4.52 -11.08 -14.08
N GLN A 207 -5.15 -12.11 -13.52
CA GLN A 207 -4.53 -12.97 -12.53
C GLN A 207 -3.62 -13.98 -13.24
N GLY A 208 -2.37 -14.02 -12.80
CA GLY A 208 -1.39 -15.01 -13.19
C GLY A 208 -1.28 -16.17 -12.21
N ASP A 209 -0.13 -16.82 -12.20
CA ASP A 209 0.13 -17.97 -11.35
C ASP A 209 0.24 -17.59 -9.86
N THR A 210 -0.12 -18.53 -9.00
CA THR A 210 0.19 -18.50 -7.58
C THR A 210 1.43 -19.35 -7.32
N VAL A 211 2.46 -18.76 -6.71
CA VAL A 211 3.72 -19.44 -6.40
C VAL A 211 4.03 -19.33 -4.91
N LEU A 212 4.48 -20.44 -4.31
CA LEU A 212 4.94 -20.45 -2.93
C LEU A 212 6.42 -20.02 -2.88
N ARG A 213 6.75 -19.01 -2.09
CA ARG A 213 8.09 -18.54 -1.83
C ARG A 213 8.49 -18.82 -0.39
N GLU A 214 9.77 -19.13 -0.18
CA GLU A 214 10.35 -19.41 1.15
C GLU A 214 9.55 -20.47 1.93
N SER A 215 8.86 -21.38 1.20
CA SER A 215 7.95 -22.40 1.80
C SER A 215 6.90 -21.78 2.76
N ARG A 216 6.58 -20.50 2.60
CA ARG A 216 5.71 -19.75 3.50
C ARG A 216 4.76 -18.81 2.79
N TYR A 217 5.23 -17.99 1.87
CA TYR A 217 4.42 -16.94 1.26
C TYR A 217 3.84 -17.39 -0.07
N ALA A 218 2.52 -17.47 -0.16
CA ALA A 218 1.81 -17.73 -1.42
C ALA A 218 1.55 -16.40 -2.14
N TYR A 219 2.30 -16.14 -3.21
CA TYR A 219 2.15 -14.96 -4.05
C TYR A 219 1.31 -15.29 -5.28
N THR A 220 0.22 -14.56 -5.47
CA THR A 220 -0.54 -14.56 -6.73
C THR A 220 -0.14 -13.34 -7.55
N ASP A 221 0.26 -13.57 -8.77
CA ASP A 221 0.67 -12.51 -9.68
C ASP A 221 -0.53 -11.79 -10.28
N PHE A 222 -0.40 -10.49 -10.50
CA PHE A 222 -1.37 -9.67 -11.21
C PHE A 222 -0.62 -8.75 -12.17
N HIS A 223 -1.10 -8.65 -13.40
CA HIS A 223 -0.54 -7.76 -14.41
C HIS A 223 -1.66 -7.03 -15.15
N PRO A 224 -1.42 -5.83 -15.68
CA PRO A 224 -2.41 -5.15 -16.50
C PRO A 224 -2.83 -6.02 -17.68
N ALA A 225 -4.13 -6.03 -18.00
CA ALA A 225 -4.60 -6.66 -19.21
C ALA A 225 -3.89 -6.02 -20.43
N GLN A 226 -3.44 -6.85 -21.35
CA GLN A 226 -2.89 -6.33 -22.62
C GLN A 226 -4.04 -5.74 -23.43
N PRO A 227 -3.84 -4.56 -24.06
CA PRO A 227 -4.85 -3.92 -24.91
C PRO A 227 -5.23 -4.75 -26.12
#